data_e44c06f871244c116d98a27ba841cda6
#
_entry.id   e44c06f871244c116d98a27ba841cda6
#
_cell.length_a   1.000
_cell.length_b   1.000
_cell.length_c   1.000
_cell.angle_alpha   90.00
_cell.angle_beta   90.00
_cell.angle_gamma   90.00
#
_symmetry.space_group_name_H-M   'P 1'
#
loop_
_entity.id
_entity.type
_entity.pdbx_description
1 polymer ?
#
loop_
_entity_poly.entity_id
_entity_poly.type
_entity_poly.pdbx_seq_one_letter_code
_entity_poly.pdbx_strand_id
1 'polypeptide(L)'
;MTPSSITTYYVVDAFTSEPFAGNAAGVMVCGGGETGDTCLGPLARPDDPATLPIMQQVAAEVNLSETAFTWKAAGSAEYAIRYFTPTVEIALCGHATLAAAKVLWGSGAVPSSEAIVFRTGVGGQELRCALEGGRIKMVFPDDQLDAVEGEEKAELLSAFGWSGDVLVLGAYKGRLN
;
A
#
# COMPACT_ATOMS: atom_id res chain seq x y z
N MET A 1 7.24 -25.64 -25.92
CA MET A 1 6.56 -24.65 -25.03
C MET A 1 7.24 -24.75 -23.69
N THR A 2 7.99 -23.75 -23.28
CA THR A 2 8.46 -23.62 -21.91
C THR A 2 7.24 -23.54 -21.00
N PRO A 3 7.19 -24.20 -19.83
CA PRO A 3 6.07 -24.09 -18.93
C PRO A 3 5.86 -22.60 -18.60
N SER A 4 4.63 -22.15 -18.78
CA SER A 4 4.24 -20.81 -18.37
C SER A 4 4.51 -20.67 -16.88
N SER A 5 5.35 -19.73 -16.55
CA SER A 5 5.70 -19.42 -15.19
C SER A 5 4.45 -18.96 -14.43
N ILE A 6 4.11 -19.67 -13.37
CA ILE A 6 2.99 -19.30 -12.49
C ILE A 6 3.51 -18.29 -11.50
N THR A 7 2.87 -17.12 -11.44
CA THR A 7 3.12 -16.09 -10.43
C THR A 7 1.95 -16.06 -9.47
N THR A 8 2.23 -16.07 -8.18
CA THR A 8 1.18 -16.01 -7.16
C THR A 8 0.65 -14.58 -7.03
N TYR A 9 -0.66 -14.46 -7.10
CA TYR A 9 -1.40 -13.23 -6.87
C TYR A 9 -2.37 -13.45 -5.70
N TYR A 10 -2.36 -12.54 -4.75
CA TYR A 10 -3.23 -12.59 -3.58
C TYR A 10 -4.32 -11.53 -3.69
N VAL A 11 -5.52 -11.87 -3.24
CA VAL A 11 -6.60 -10.90 -2.97
C VAL A 11 -6.84 -10.90 -1.47
N VAL A 12 -6.73 -9.74 -0.85
CA VAL A 12 -6.84 -9.60 0.60
C VAL A 12 -7.84 -8.51 0.94
N ASP A 13 -8.83 -8.84 1.74
CA ASP A 13 -9.77 -7.89 2.29
C ASP A 13 -9.15 -7.18 3.51
N ALA A 14 -8.87 -5.90 3.38
CA ALA A 14 -8.38 -5.06 4.47
C ALA A 14 -9.54 -4.55 5.34
N PHE A 15 -9.23 -4.12 6.57
CA PHE A 15 -10.16 -3.56 7.57
C PHE A 15 -11.26 -4.51 8.07
N THR A 16 -11.08 -5.82 7.88
CA THR A 16 -12.03 -6.83 8.33
C THR A 16 -11.34 -8.07 8.89
N SER A 17 -12.06 -8.83 9.69
CA SER A 17 -11.71 -10.21 10.07
C SER A 17 -12.57 -11.25 9.36
N GLU A 18 -13.57 -10.81 8.58
CA GLU A 18 -14.52 -11.68 7.89
C GLU A 18 -14.29 -11.62 6.37
N PRO A 19 -14.30 -12.76 5.67
CA PRO A 19 -14.18 -12.80 4.21
C PRO A 19 -15.28 -11.97 3.53
N PHE A 20 -14.92 -11.29 2.45
CA PHE A 20 -15.83 -10.50 1.60
C PHE A 20 -16.50 -9.30 2.29
N ALA A 21 -16.02 -8.89 3.47
CA ALA A 21 -16.58 -7.80 4.25
C ALA A 21 -15.65 -6.59 4.40
N GLY A 22 -14.53 -6.57 3.66
CA GLY A 22 -13.51 -5.54 3.74
C GLY A 22 -13.32 -4.75 2.46
N ASN A 23 -12.20 -4.04 2.38
CA ASN A 23 -11.73 -3.37 1.17
C ASN A 23 -10.67 -4.26 0.51
N ALA A 24 -11.03 -4.85 -0.63
CA ALA A 24 -10.19 -5.80 -1.34
C ALA A 24 -9.02 -5.09 -2.04
N ALA A 25 -7.82 -5.60 -1.83
CA ALA A 25 -6.61 -5.21 -2.56
C ALA A 25 -5.93 -6.42 -3.18
N GLY A 26 -5.37 -6.22 -4.37
CA GLY A 26 -4.45 -7.16 -4.97
C GLY A 26 -3.06 -7.04 -4.38
N VAL A 27 -2.35 -8.16 -4.23
CA VAL A 27 -0.96 -8.17 -3.76
C VAL A 27 -0.13 -9.12 -4.58
N MET A 28 1.00 -8.64 -5.08
CA MET A 28 2.05 -9.46 -5.68
C MET A 28 3.37 -9.25 -4.93
N VAL A 29 3.96 -10.34 -4.45
CA VAL A 29 5.32 -10.32 -3.90
C VAL A 29 6.29 -10.60 -5.06
N CYS A 30 7.08 -9.60 -5.43
CA CYS A 30 7.97 -9.62 -6.58
C CYS A 30 9.41 -9.94 -6.18
N GLY A 31 10.23 -10.32 -7.17
CA GLY A 31 11.63 -10.67 -6.95
C GLY A 31 11.84 -12.11 -6.50
N GLY A 32 13.01 -12.66 -6.74
CA GLY A 32 13.40 -14.00 -6.32
C GLY A 32 13.78 -14.03 -4.85
N GLY A 33 12.81 -14.09 -3.95
CA GLY A 33 13.04 -14.24 -2.52
C GLY A 33 13.18 -15.73 -2.12
N GLU A 34 13.69 -15.97 -0.92
CA GLU A 34 13.86 -17.29 -0.31
C GLU A 34 12.54 -18.06 -0.09
N THR A 35 11.39 -17.46 -0.35
CA THR A 35 10.04 -18.01 -0.14
C THR A 35 9.54 -18.91 -1.28
N GLY A 36 10.32 -19.09 -2.35
CA GLY A 36 9.94 -19.98 -3.47
C GLY A 36 8.86 -19.43 -4.41
N ASP A 37 8.19 -18.35 -4.07
CA ASP A 37 7.26 -17.64 -4.94
C ASP A 37 8.04 -16.70 -5.85
N THR A 38 8.45 -17.21 -6.99
CA THR A 38 9.18 -16.42 -7.99
C THR A 38 8.20 -15.70 -8.88
N CYS A 39 8.15 -14.37 -8.79
CA CYS A 39 7.69 -13.56 -9.90
C CYS A 39 8.60 -13.82 -11.10
N LEU A 40 8.05 -14.41 -12.13
CA LEU A 40 8.79 -14.78 -13.33
C LEU A 40 8.64 -13.69 -14.40
N GLY A 41 9.61 -13.62 -15.30
CA GLY A 41 9.63 -12.61 -16.34
C GLY A 41 10.09 -11.24 -15.78
N PRO A 42 9.54 -10.14 -16.32
CA PRO A 42 9.98 -8.81 -15.94
C PRO A 42 9.82 -8.49 -14.45
N LEU A 43 8.77 -9.01 -13.79
CA LEU A 43 8.52 -8.82 -12.35
C LEU A 43 9.58 -9.47 -11.44
N ALA A 44 10.49 -10.28 -11.98
CA ALA A 44 11.67 -10.77 -11.27
C ALA A 44 12.71 -9.65 -10.98
N ARG A 45 12.58 -8.51 -11.67
CA ARG A 45 13.41 -7.31 -11.50
C ARG A 45 12.54 -6.09 -11.24
N PRO A 46 11.85 -6.06 -10.12
CA PRO A 46 10.84 -5.02 -9.85
C PRO A 46 11.43 -3.61 -9.72
N ASP A 47 12.75 -3.48 -9.46
CA ASP A 47 13.46 -2.20 -9.42
C ASP A 47 13.74 -1.62 -10.83
N ASP A 48 13.60 -2.42 -11.90
CA ASP A 48 13.79 -1.96 -13.27
C ASP A 48 12.57 -1.14 -13.71
N PRO A 49 12.75 0.14 -14.13
CA PRO A 49 11.63 0.95 -14.63
C PRO A 49 10.88 0.33 -15.81
N ALA A 50 11.51 -0.57 -16.56
CA ALA A 50 10.85 -1.30 -17.65
C ALA A 50 9.73 -2.26 -17.15
N THR A 51 9.66 -2.54 -15.85
CA THR A 51 8.59 -3.37 -15.25
C THR A 51 7.30 -2.60 -14.99
N LEU A 52 7.35 -1.26 -14.90
CA LEU A 52 6.19 -0.43 -14.57
C LEU A 52 4.99 -0.63 -15.51
N PRO A 53 5.17 -0.68 -16.85
CA PRO A 53 4.06 -0.97 -17.75
C PRO A 53 3.41 -2.32 -17.50
N ILE A 54 4.19 -3.32 -17.06
CA ILE A 54 3.67 -4.66 -16.77
C ILE A 54 2.88 -4.66 -15.45
N MET A 55 3.38 -3.98 -14.41
CA MET A 55 2.64 -3.78 -13.16
C MET A 55 1.29 -3.11 -13.44
N GLN A 56 1.28 -2.07 -14.30
CA GLN A 56 0.05 -1.41 -14.70
C GLN A 56 -0.89 -2.32 -15.48
N GLN A 57 -0.38 -3.15 -16.38
CA GLN A 57 -1.20 -4.11 -17.13
C GLN A 57 -1.82 -5.17 -16.22
N VAL A 58 -1.05 -5.68 -15.25
CA VAL A 58 -1.57 -6.64 -14.25
C VAL A 58 -2.68 -5.98 -13.42
N ALA A 59 -2.47 -4.76 -12.93
CA ALA A 59 -3.47 -4.05 -12.16
C ALA A 59 -4.75 -3.79 -12.97
N ALA A 60 -4.62 -3.46 -14.26
CA ALA A 60 -5.76 -3.28 -15.17
C ALA A 60 -6.53 -4.59 -15.41
N GLU A 61 -5.82 -5.71 -15.62
CA GLU A 61 -6.41 -7.03 -15.86
C GLU A 61 -7.18 -7.52 -14.63
N VAL A 62 -6.59 -7.38 -13.44
CA VAL A 62 -7.21 -7.79 -12.17
C VAL A 62 -8.39 -6.90 -11.80
N ASN A 63 -8.34 -5.63 -12.16
CA ASN A 63 -9.42 -4.64 -12.02
C ASN A 63 -9.95 -4.50 -10.58
N LEU A 64 -9.09 -4.61 -9.56
CA LEU A 64 -9.38 -4.19 -8.20
C LEU A 64 -9.09 -2.68 -8.05
N SER A 65 -9.62 -2.07 -6.97
CA SER A 65 -9.37 -0.65 -6.70
C SER A 65 -7.88 -0.33 -6.72
N GLU A 66 -7.07 -1.15 -6.04
CA GLU A 66 -5.61 -1.09 -6.07
C GLU A 66 -4.96 -2.47 -6.02
N THR A 67 -3.81 -2.56 -6.69
CA THR A 67 -2.87 -3.68 -6.61
C THR A 67 -1.54 -3.18 -6.06
N ALA A 68 -1.06 -3.80 -4.99
CA ALA A 68 0.27 -3.58 -4.43
C ALA A 68 1.28 -4.57 -5.02
N PHE A 69 2.40 -4.05 -5.50
CA PHE A 69 3.59 -4.81 -5.85
C PHE A 69 4.64 -4.54 -4.80
N THR A 70 5.13 -5.59 -4.13
CA THR A 70 6.12 -5.44 -3.06
C THR A 70 7.27 -6.41 -3.22
N TRP A 71 8.46 -6.02 -2.81
CA TRP A 71 9.67 -6.82 -2.85
C TRP A 71 10.66 -6.38 -1.81
N LYS A 72 11.53 -7.29 -1.40
CA LYS A 72 12.61 -6.96 -0.48
C LYS A 72 13.65 -6.09 -1.20
N ALA A 73 13.92 -4.92 -0.67
CA ALA A 73 14.93 -4.03 -1.24
C ALA A 73 16.33 -4.63 -1.10
N ALA A 74 17.13 -4.56 -2.17
CA ALA A 74 18.46 -5.16 -2.19
C ALA A 74 19.38 -4.58 -1.09
N GLY A 75 19.97 -5.46 -0.29
CA GLY A 75 20.87 -5.06 0.80
C GLY A 75 20.20 -4.37 2.00
N SER A 76 18.85 -4.39 2.07
CA SER A 76 18.07 -3.78 3.15
C SER A 76 17.18 -4.80 3.85
N ALA A 77 16.74 -4.46 5.08
CA ALA A 77 15.65 -5.15 5.76
C ALA A 77 14.28 -4.62 5.34
N GLU A 78 14.23 -3.50 4.61
CA GLU A 78 13.01 -2.84 4.16
C GLU A 78 12.44 -3.50 2.91
N TYR A 79 11.15 -3.31 2.71
CA TYR A 79 10.43 -3.69 1.51
C TYR A 79 10.10 -2.46 0.67
N ALA A 80 10.37 -2.51 -0.61
CA ALA A 80 9.81 -1.57 -1.56
C ALA A 80 8.36 -1.93 -1.84
N ILE A 81 7.52 -0.91 -2.11
CA ILE A 81 6.11 -1.11 -2.43
C ILE A 81 5.66 -0.06 -3.46
N ARG A 82 4.87 -0.51 -4.44
CA ARG A 82 4.22 0.34 -5.44
C ARG A 82 2.74 -0.01 -5.53
N TYR A 83 1.93 0.98 -5.82
CA TYR A 83 0.48 0.81 -5.87
C TYR A 83 -0.05 1.27 -7.21
N PHE A 84 -0.88 0.44 -7.82
CA PHE A 84 -1.51 0.72 -9.10
C PHE A 84 -3.02 0.56 -8.99
N THR A 85 -3.75 1.59 -9.43
CA THR A 85 -5.15 1.43 -9.82
C THR A 85 -5.21 0.75 -11.20
N PRO A 86 -6.38 0.39 -11.73
CA PRO A 86 -6.46 -0.12 -13.09
C PRO A 86 -5.88 0.80 -14.17
N THR A 87 -5.70 2.09 -13.88
CA THR A 87 -5.32 3.09 -14.89
C THR A 87 -4.03 3.85 -14.60
N VAL A 88 -3.60 3.95 -13.33
CA VAL A 88 -2.46 4.80 -12.94
C VAL A 88 -1.77 4.29 -11.67
N GLU A 89 -0.47 4.55 -11.57
CA GLU A 89 0.29 4.41 -10.33
C GLU A 89 -0.07 5.55 -9.36
N ILE A 90 -0.21 5.21 -8.06
CA ILE A 90 -0.49 6.19 -7.00
C ILE A 90 0.61 6.14 -5.93
N ALA A 91 0.82 7.27 -5.24
CA ALA A 91 1.92 7.43 -4.30
C ALA A 91 1.74 6.63 -3.00
N LEU A 92 0.50 6.49 -2.52
CA LEU A 92 0.19 5.90 -1.22
C LEU A 92 -1.17 5.22 -1.24
N CYS A 93 -1.22 4.01 -0.63
CA CYS A 93 -2.47 3.29 -0.45
C CYS A 93 -2.47 2.51 0.86
N GLY A 94 -3.28 2.93 1.84
CA GLY A 94 -3.30 2.33 3.17
C GLY A 94 -3.79 0.88 3.19
N HIS A 95 -4.95 0.60 2.58
CA HIS A 95 -5.50 -0.75 2.62
C HIS A 95 -4.64 -1.76 1.85
N ALA A 96 -4.04 -1.35 0.72
CA ALA A 96 -3.15 -2.21 -0.03
C ALA A 96 -1.81 -2.47 0.70
N THR A 97 -1.33 -1.51 1.52
CA THR A 97 -0.19 -1.72 2.41
C THR A 97 -0.49 -2.73 3.51
N LEU A 98 -1.68 -2.64 4.14
CA LEU A 98 -2.13 -3.63 5.13
C LEU A 98 -2.24 -5.02 4.52
N ALA A 99 -2.78 -5.11 3.31
CA ALA A 99 -2.88 -6.35 2.55
C ALA A 99 -1.48 -6.94 2.24
N ALA A 100 -0.53 -6.12 1.79
CA ALA A 100 0.85 -6.55 1.54
C ALA A 100 1.53 -7.06 2.81
N ALA A 101 1.38 -6.34 3.93
CA ALA A 101 1.92 -6.78 5.22
C ALA A 101 1.34 -8.13 5.66
N LYS A 102 0.02 -8.32 5.49
CA LYS A 102 -0.66 -9.58 5.79
C LYS A 102 -0.11 -10.74 4.96
N VAL A 103 0.15 -10.51 3.67
CA VAL A 103 0.73 -11.52 2.78
C VAL A 103 2.16 -11.87 3.20
N LEU A 104 3.01 -10.88 3.49
CA LEU A 104 4.41 -11.11 3.89
C LEU A 104 4.53 -11.92 5.19
N TRP A 105 3.69 -11.64 6.20
CA TRP A 105 3.64 -12.45 7.42
C TRP A 105 2.99 -13.82 7.16
N GLY A 106 1.92 -13.88 6.40
CA GLY A 106 1.17 -15.10 6.13
C GLY A 106 1.95 -16.12 5.29
N SER A 107 2.81 -15.65 4.38
CA SER A 107 3.70 -16.51 3.59
C SER A 107 4.97 -16.93 4.34
N GLY A 108 5.25 -16.36 5.51
CA GLY A 108 6.48 -16.60 6.26
C GLY A 108 7.70 -15.84 5.69
N ALA A 109 7.53 -14.93 4.74
CA ALA A 109 8.59 -14.08 4.22
C ALA A 109 9.18 -13.15 5.30
N VAL A 110 8.33 -12.79 6.28
CA VAL A 110 8.71 -12.04 7.48
C VAL A 110 8.16 -12.76 8.69
N PRO A 111 8.95 -12.98 9.76
CA PRO A 111 8.44 -13.50 11.02
C PRO A 111 7.36 -12.58 11.60
N SER A 112 6.30 -13.16 12.15
CA SER A 112 5.17 -12.38 12.71
C SER A 112 5.56 -11.51 13.92
N SER A 113 6.71 -11.77 14.54
CA SER A 113 7.28 -10.96 15.62
C SER A 113 8.04 -9.73 15.13
N GLU A 114 8.31 -9.62 13.84
CA GLU A 114 9.06 -8.51 13.25
C GLU A 114 8.11 -7.51 12.57
N ALA A 115 8.41 -6.22 12.75
CA ALA A 115 7.72 -5.18 12.02
C ALA A 115 8.21 -5.12 10.57
N ILE A 116 7.32 -4.73 9.66
CA ILE A 116 7.65 -4.51 8.25
C ILE A 116 7.74 -3.01 8.02
N VAL A 117 8.84 -2.59 7.40
CA VAL A 117 9.01 -1.22 6.92
C VAL A 117 8.91 -1.23 5.41
N PHE A 118 7.93 -0.50 4.89
CA PHE A 118 7.76 -0.28 3.46
C PHE A 118 8.30 1.08 3.06
N ARG A 119 8.89 1.12 1.85
CA ARG A 119 9.31 2.35 1.19
C ARG A 119 8.56 2.49 -0.11
N THR A 120 7.76 3.56 -0.27
CA THR A 120 6.92 3.74 -1.46
C THR A 120 7.75 4.11 -2.69
N GLY A 121 7.36 3.59 -3.87
CA GLY A 121 8.06 3.86 -5.13
C GLY A 121 7.91 5.31 -5.59
N VAL A 122 6.76 5.92 -5.30
CA VAL A 122 6.51 7.35 -5.54
C VAL A 122 6.62 8.09 -4.21
N GLY A 123 7.46 9.12 -4.17
CA GLY A 123 7.63 9.97 -2.98
C GLY A 123 8.55 9.39 -1.90
N GLY A 124 8.93 8.11 -1.95
CA GLY A 124 9.86 7.49 -1.00
C GLY A 124 9.38 7.49 0.46
N GLN A 125 8.07 7.53 0.68
CA GLN A 125 7.49 7.58 2.02
C GLN A 125 7.71 6.28 2.77
N GLU A 126 7.90 6.39 4.08
CA GLU A 126 8.04 5.25 4.97
C GLU A 126 6.69 4.91 5.62
N LEU A 127 6.32 3.63 5.55
CA LEU A 127 5.16 3.07 6.21
C LEU A 127 5.61 1.89 7.07
N ARG A 128 5.31 1.95 8.36
CA ARG A 128 5.68 0.89 9.29
C ARG A 128 4.45 0.11 9.72
N CYS A 129 4.47 -1.20 9.49
CA CYS A 129 3.44 -2.13 9.94
C CYS A 129 3.98 -3.03 11.06
N ALA A 130 3.17 -3.25 12.09
CA ALA A 130 3.45 -4.18 13.18
C ALA A 130 2.22 -5.01 13.50
N LEU A 131 2.42 -6.25 13.95
CA LEU A 131 1.34 -7.11 14.40
C LEU A 131 1.20 -6.98 15.92
N GLU A 132 0.11 -6.36 16.38
CA GLU A 132 -0.16 -6.12 17.80
C GLU A 132 -1.53 -6.72 18.17
N GLY A 133 -1.55 -7.67 19.11
CA GLY A 133 -2.81 -8.30 19.57
C GLY A 133 -3.64 -8.96 18.46
N GLY A 134 -2.99 -9.50 17.43
CA GLY A 134 -3.67 -10.11 16.27
C GLY A 134 -4.20 -9.12 15.23
N ARG A 135 -3.95 -7.83 15.42
CA ARG A 135 -4.30 -6.75 14.49
C ARG A 135 -3.05 -6.13 13.88
N ILE A 136 -3.17 -5.67 12.65
CA ILE A 136 -2.10 -4.93 11.97
C ILE A 136 -2.25 -3.46 12.33
N LYS A 137 -1.23 -2.92 13.00
CA LYS A 137 -1.08 -1.48 13.23
C LYS A 137 -0.16 -0.91 12.16
N MET A 138 -0.60 0.14 11.49
CA MET A 138 0.19 0.86 10.50
C MET A 138 0.39 2.30 10.95
N VAL A 139 1.61 2.79 10.79
CA VAL A 139 1.96 4.19 11.05
C VAL A 139 2.17 4.86 9.70
N PHE A 140 1.42 5.92 9.45
CA PHE A 140 1.58 6.81 8.31
C PHE A 140 2.64 7.87 8.59
N PRO A 141 3.25 8.45 7.54
CA PRO A 141 4.01 9.69 7.69
C PRO A 141 3.13 10.76 8.34
N ASP A 142 3.74 11.55 9.21
CA ASP A 142 3.05 12.69 9.82
C ASP A 142 3.05 13.85 8.83
N ASP A 143 1.92 14.03 8.15
CA ASP A 143 1.70 15.20 7.32
C ASP A 143 1.31 16.37 8.23
N GLN A 144 2.15 17.39 8.29
CA GLN A 144 1.84 18.60 9.03
C GLN A 144 0.63 19.28 8.39
N LEU A 145 -0.44 19.39 9.16
CA LEU A 145 -1.62 20.15 8.76
C LEU A 145 -1.40 21.63 9.11
N ASP A 146 -1.63 22.51 8.14
CA ASP A 146 -1.72 23.93 8.42
C ASP A 146 -3.00 24.22 9.22
N ALA A 147 -2.87 24.95 10.34
CA ALA A 147 -4.05 25.35 11.11
C ALA A 147 -4.94 26.25 10.24
N VAL A 148 -6.23 25.97 10.25
CA VAL A 148 -7.24 26.79 9.58
C VAL A 148 -7.96 27.62 10.65
N GLU A 149 -7.92 28.94 10.50
CA GLU A 149 -8.47 29.87 11.46
C GLU A 149 -9.34 30.95 10.77
N GLY A 150 -10.06 31.74 11.57
CA GLY A 150 -10.82 32.88 11.08
C GLY A 150 -11.96 32.53 10.12
N GLU A 151 -12.06 33.31 9.04
CA GLU A 151 -13.15 33.23 8.05
C GLU A 151 -13.11 31.89 7.28
N GLU A 152 -11.92 31.40 6.90
CA GLU A 152 -11.73 30.12 6.22
C GLU A 152 -12.25 28.95 7.06
N LYS A 153 -12.01 28.97 8.38
CA LYS A 153 -12.58 27.99 9.32
C LYS A 153 -14.09 28.02 9.33
N ALA A 154 -14.66 29.22 9.38
CA ALA A 154 -16.12 29.39 9.41
C ALA A 154 -16.77 28.89 8.12
N GLU A 155 -16.19 29.18 6.97
CA GLU A 155 -16.65 28.70 5.67
C GLU A 155 -16.62 27.18 5.57
N LEU A 156 -15.51 26.54 5.98
CA LEU A 156 -15.39 25.08 5.98
C LEU A 156 -16.41 24.42 6.91
N LEU A 157 -16.56 24.93 8.15
CA LEU A 157 -17.54 24.39 9.08
C LEU A 157 -18.97 24.52 8.55
N SER A 158 -19.28 25.65 7.91
CA SER A 158 -20.56 25.88 7.26
C SER A 158 -20.79 24.90 6.10
N ALA A 159 -19.78 24.66 5.26
CA ALA A 159 -19.87 23.74 4.13
C ALA A 159 -20.14 22.30 4.58
N PHE A 160 -19.59 21.89 5.74
CA PHE A 160 -19.85 20.58 6.34
C PHE A 160 -21.11 20.51 7.19
N GLY A 161 -21.84 21.61 7.35
CA GLY A 161 -23.00 21.70 8.23
C GLY A 161 -22.67 21.44 9.73
N TRP A 162 -21.43 21.72 10.13
CA TRP A 162 -20.97 21.48 11.50
C TRP A 162 -21.26 22.65 12.42
N SER A 163 -21.95 22.41 13.52
CA SER A 163 -22.33 23.42 14.50
C SER A 163 -21.75 23.19 15.92
N GLY A 164 -20.92 22.16 16.08
CA GLY A 164 -20.28 21.83 17.35
C GLY A 164 -18.93 22.52 17.55
N ASP A 165 -18.37 22.38 18.76
CA ASP A 165 -17.03 22.85 19.07
C ASP A 165 -15.99 22.06 18.28
N VAL A 166 -15.01 22.76 17.70
CA VAL A 166 -13.85 22.19 17.02
C VAL A 166 -12.59 22.67 17.72
N LEU A 167 -11.89 21.75 18.37
CA LEU A 167 -10.65 22.04 19.09
C LEU A 167 -9.51 22.41 18.13
N VAL A 168 -9.37 21.64 17.04
CA VAL A 168 -8.38 21.87 15.99
C VAL A 168 -9.02 21.58 14.65
N LEU A 169 -8.86 22.48 13.69
CA LEU A 169 -9.14 22.25 12.28
C LEU A 169 -7.85 22.47 11.51
N GLY A 170 -7.41 21.45 10.80
CA GLY A 170 -6.26 21.54 9.91
C GLY A 170 -6.64 21.17 8.50
N ALA A 171 -6.03 21.80 7.52
CA ALA A 171 -6.19 21.48 6.12
C ALA A 171 -4.84 21.07 5.52
N TYR A 172 -4.87 20.01 4.70
CA TYR A 172 -3.73 19.62 3.90
C TYR A 172 -3.71 20.45 2.61
N LYS A 173 -2.70 21.31 2.48
CA LYS A 173 -2.51 22.15 1.28
C LYS A 173 -1.59 21.51 0.23
N GLY A 174 -1.29 20.20 0.38
CA GLY A 174 -0.51 19.45 -0.61
C GLY A 174 -1.26 19.32 -1.93
N ARG A 175 -0.52 19.36 -3.03
CA ARG A 175 -1.10 19.02 -4.34
C ARG A 175 -1.32 17.52 -4.39
N LEU A 176 -2.57 17.11 -4.58
CA LEU A 176 -2.87 15.80 -5.13
C LEU A 176 -2.44 15.86 -6.61
N ASN A 177 -1.26 15.32 -6.91
CA ASN A 177 -0.80 15.17 -8.29
C ASN A 177 -1.35 13.87 -8.86
#